data_354fa66bc10ef26c7eab4a5aadd64f1d
#
_entry.id   354fa66bc10ef26c7eab4a5aadd64f1d
#
_cell.length_a   1.000
_cell.length_b   1.000
_cell.length_c   1.000
_cell.angle_alpha   90.00
_cell.angle_beta   90.00
_cell.angle_gamma   90.00
#
_symmetry.space_group_name_H-M   'P 1'
#
loop_
_entity.id
_entity.type
_entity.pdbx_description
1 polymer ?
#
loop_
_entity_poly.entity_id
_entity_poly.type
_entity_poly.pdbx_seq_one_letter_code
_entity_poly.pdbx_strand_id
1 'polypeptide(L)'
;MQSYWFGDVDDGQCTSFKGDSSAVAARVRTLRDSMDEFVPLDWQQAVACGVCADRADYLLKLQNVCIAGSELAVREQYAGKDVELLQMVRTLDEMDTVINLLSERVADWHQIRHPSFSRKYRRTPAHVLVKSIADRNRGGAIGKVAGEITNLADTRTALAREVSGRACAVMPNTSALIGGLVAARLLSHAGGLKDLSRMPGSAIQVLGARTALFAHLQTHAPSPKHGIIFQHRRVHNAPRAVRGKVARVLAGKLAIAARLDYYRGSLVPEFLDKAQVSIDRIGTEPAGKENESQ
;
A
#
# COMPACT_ATOMS: atom_id res chain seq x y z
N MET A 1 23.94 -6.44 -37.79
CA MET A 1 24.07 -7.29 -36.56
C MET A 1 22.67 -7.51 -35.98
N GLN A 2 22.24 -8.75 -35.79
CA GLN A 2 20.92 -9.11 -35.21
C GLN A 2 21.16 -9.74 -33.85
N SER A 3 20.51 -9.26 -32.82
CA SER A 3 20.67 -9.74 -31.44
C SER A 3 19.51 -10.63 -31.02
N TYR A 4 19.85 -11.87 -30.67
CA TYR A 4 18.93 -12.88 -30.17
C TYR A 4 19.17 -13.14 -28.68
N TRP A 5 18.21 -13.78 -28.01
CA TRP A 5 18.37 -14.17 -26.61
C TRP A 5 19.58 -15.10 -26.38
N PHE A 6 19.96 -15.90 -27.39
CA PHE A 6 21.04 -16.88 -27.33
C PHE A 6 22.40 -16.38 -27.87
N GLY A 7 22.45 -15.21 -28.51
CA GLY A 7 23.69 -14.68 -29.08
C GLY A 7 23.45 -13.59 -30.12
N ASP A 8 24.50 -13.14 -30.75
CA ASP A 8 24.49 -12.12 -31.81
C ASP A 8 24.90 -12.72 -33.15
N VAL A 9 24.24 -12.34 -34.22
CA VAL A 9 24.49 -12.77 -35.58
C VAL A 9 24.84 -11.57 -36.44
N ASP A 10 26.02 -11.62 -37.05
CA ASP A 10 26.53 -10.58 -37.94
C ASP A 10 27.10 -11.21 -39.20
N ASP A 11 26.61 -10.85 -40.39
CA ASP A 11 27.04 -11.38 -41.70
C ASP A 11 27.18 -12.91 -41.76
N GLY A 12 26.27 -13.63 -41.09
CA GLY A 12 26.27 -15.11 -41.03
C GLY A 12 27.22 -15.72 -40.00
N GLN A 13 28.01 -14.92 -39.28
CA GLN A 13 28.78 -15.39 -38.14
C GLN A 13 27.95 -15.27 -36.86
N CYS A 14 27.90 -16.35 -36.11
CA CYS A 14 27.16 -16.42 -34.85
C CYS A 14 28.10 -16.39 -33.64
N THR A 15 27.90 -15.42 -32.76
CA THR A 15 28.57 -15.37 -31.47
C THR A 15 27.56 -15.76 -30.39
N SER A 16 27.62 -17.03 -29.92
CA SER A 16 26.71 -17.52 -28.89
C SER A 16 26.97 -16.88 -27.53
N PHE A 17 25.92 -16.45 -26.84
CA PHE A 17 26.02 -15.97 -25.48
C PHE A 17 26.18 -17.13 -24.50
N LYS A 18 27.29 -17.17 -23.77
CA LYS A 18 27.57 -18.21 -22.77
C LYS A 18 27.11 -17.72 -21.39
N GLY A 19 26.12 -18.37 -20.81
CA GLY A 19 25.61 -18.08 -19.47
C GLY A 19 24.53 -19.06 -19.07
N ASP A 20 24.22 -19.08 -17.79
CA ASP A 20 23.05 -19.79 -17.27
C ASP A 20 21.73 -19.09 -17.66
N SER A 21 20.60 -19.72 -17.39
CA SER A 21 19.28 -19.17 -17.73
C SER A 21 19.05 -17.77 -17.13
N SER A 22 19.64 -17.47 -15.97
CA SER A 22 19.53 -16.16 -15.32
C SER A 22 20.33 -15.08 -16.05
N ALA A 23 21.55 -15.39 -16.48
CA ALA A 23 22.38 -14.48 -17.27
C ALA A 23 21.75 -14.19 -18.64
N VAL A 24 21.20 -15.21 -19.27
CA VAL A 24 20.46 -15.08 -20.54
C VAL A 24 19.19 -14.24 -20.35
N ALA A 25 18.44 -14.44 -19.27
CA ALA A 25 17.26 -13.63 -18.95
C ALA A 25 17.61 -12.15 -18.72
N ALA A 26 18.73 -11.87 -18.04
CA ALA A 26 19.23 -10.50 -17.86
C ALA A 26 19.61 -9.87 -19.21
N ARG A 27 20.27 -10.64 -20.12
CA ARG A 27 20.57 -10.19 -21.49
C ARG A 27 19.30 -9.82 -22.26
N VAL A 28 18.26 -10.69 -22.27
CA VAL A 28 16.98 -10.42 -22.94
C VAL A 28 16.40 -9.08 -22.49
N ARG A 29 16.49 -8.79 -21.19
CA ARG A 29 16.01 -7.53 -20.64
C ARG A 29 16.79 -6.32 -21.18
N THR A 30 18.13 -6.41 -21.21
CA THR A 30 18.98 -5.35 -21.76
C THR A 30 18.68 -5.11 -23.24
N LEU A 31 18.51 -6.18 -24.03
CA LEU A 31 18.15 -6.09 -25.45
C LEU A 31 16.78 -5.44 -25.68
N ARG A 32 15.79 -5.78 -24.85
CA ARG A 32 14.45 -5.16 -24.90
C ARG A 32 14.52 -3.65 -24.67
N ASP A 33 15.36 -3.21 -23.75
CA ASP A 33 15.46 -1.81 -23.37
C ASP A 33 16.32 -1.00 -24.38
N SER A 34 17.20 -1.65 -25.18
CA SER A 34 18.01 -1.00 -26.20
C SER A 34 17.28 -0.69 -27.51
N MET A 35 16.13 -1.29 -27.75
CA MET A 35 15.24 -1.12 -28.91
C MET A 35 15.86 -1.35 -30.31
N ASP A 36 17.13 -1.70 -30.43
CA ASP A 36 17.80 -1.91 -31.70
C ASP A 36 17.85 -3.39 -32.05
N GLU A 37 17.26 -3.76 -33.19
CA GLU A 37 17.39 -5.04 -33.92
C GLU A 37 17.21 -6.34 -33.09
N PHE A 38 16.45 -6.29 -31.98
CA PHE A 38 16.12 -7.48 -31.22
C PHE A 38 15.14 -8.39 -31.98
N VAL A 39 15.60 -9.58 -32.33
CA VAL A 39 14.77 -10.62 -32.95
C VAL A 39 14.48 -11.67 -31.89
N PRO A 40 13.25 -11.70 -31.34
CA PRO A 40 12.96 -12.48 -30.13
C PRO A 40 12.98 -14.00 -30.35
N LEU A 41 12.52 -14.50 -31.48
CA LEU A 41 12.25 -15.93 -31.68
C LEU A 41 12.67 -16.41 -33.08
N ASP A 42 13.75 -17.18 -33.16
CA ASP A 42 14.16 -17.93 -34.34
C ASP A 42 14.89 -19.20 -33.92
N TRP A 43 14.18 -20.35 -33.94
CA TRP A 43 14.76 -21.62 -33.57
C TRP A 43 15.71 -22.17 -34.63
N GLN A 44 15.49 -21.83 -35.92
CA GLN A 44 16.35 -22.29 -37.03
C GLN A 44 17.72 -21.66 -36.92
N GLN A 45 17.75 -20.37 -36.61
CA GLN A 45 18.99 -19.64 -36.36
C GLN A 45 19.73 -20.16 -35.12
N ALA A 46 19.00 -20.51 -34.06
CA ALA A 46 19.61 -21.09 -32.85
C ALA A 46 20.25 -22.46 -33.11
N VAL A 47 19.66 -23.28 -34.00
CA VAL A 47 20.24 -24.55 -34.45
C VAL A 47 21.46 -24.28 -35.35
N ALA A 48 21.37 -23.36 -36.28
CA ALA A 48 22.50 -22.98 -37.17
C ALA A 48 23.69 -22.43 -36.35
N CYS A 49 23.43 -21.76 -35.24
CA CYS A 49 24.44 -21.28 -34.29
C CYS A 49 24.98 -22.37 -33.35
N GLY A 50 24.47 -23.60 -33.44
CA GLY A 50 24.88 -24.70 -32.54
C GLY A 50 24.48 -24.54 -31.08
N VAL A 51 23.54 -23.65 -30.79
CA VAL A 51 23.02 -23.40 -29.42
C VAL A 51 22.01 -24.45 -29.02
N CYS A 52 21.22 -24.94 -29.98
CA CYS A 52 20.18 -25.96 -29.79
C CYS A 52 20.34 -27.08 -30.81
N ALA A 53 19.99 -28.32 -30.41
CA ALA A 53 20.04 -29.45 -31.31
C ALA A 53 18.86 -29.47 -32.29
N ASP A 54 17.68 -29.15 -31.81
CA ASP A 54 16.44 -29.13 -32.57
C ASP A 54 15.44 -28.12 -31.98
N ARG A 55 14.23 -28.06 -32.54
CA ARG A 55 13.14 -27.21 -32.06
C ARG A 55 12.70 -27.54 -30.65
N ALA A 56 12.74 -28.85 -30.25
CA ALA A 56 12.31 -29.26 -28.91
C ALA A 56 13.30 -28.76 -27.84
N ASP A 57 14.61 -28.91 -28.11
CA ASP A 57 15.68 -28.37 -27.26
C ASP A 57 15.63 -26.86 -27.17
N TYR A 58 15.35 -26.17 -28.31
CA TYR A 58 15.13 -24.72 -28.31
C TYR A 58 14.00 -24.29 -27.40
N LEU A 59 12.83 -24.95 -27.49
CA LEU A 59 11.68 -24.61 -26.67
C LEU A 59 11.93 -24.86 -25.18
N LEU A 60 12.64 -25.95 -24.85
CA LEU A 60 13.00 -26.25 -23.46
C LEU A 60 13.94 -25.17 -22.87
N LYS A 61 14.96 -24.78 -23.62
CA LYS A 61 15.88 -23.72 -23.22
C LYS A 61 15.16 -22.37 -23.09
N LEU A 62 14.31 -22.02 -24.05
CA LEU A 62 13.51 -20.81 -24.02
C LEU A 62 12.58 -20.76 -22.80
N GLN A 63 11.93 -21.89 -22.48
CA GLN A 63 11.09 -22.00 -21.28
C GLN A 63 11.89 -21.72 -20.01
N ASN A 64 13.09 -22.30 -19.88
CA ASN A 64 13.96 -22.06 -18.73
C ASN A 64 14.38 -20.58 -18.61
N VAL A 65 14.66 -19.93 -19.74
CA VAL A 65 15.00 -18.50 -19.78
C VAL A 65 13.79 -17.65 -19.39
N CYS A 66 12.58 -17.99 -19.86
CA CYS A 66 11.35 -17.28 -19.49
C CYS A 66 11.04 -17.43 -17.99
N ILE A 67 11.23 -18.63 -17.42
CA ILE A 67 11.07 -18.86 -15.98
C ILE A 67 12.07 -18.00 -15.20
N ALA A 68 13.35 -18.07 -15.54
CA ALA A 68 14.41 -17.27 -14.91
C ALA A 68 14.14 -15.76 -15.02
N GLY A 69 13.67 -15.30 -16.17
CA GLY A 69 13.27 -13.89 -16.39
C GLY A 69 12.09 -13.46 -15.51
N SER A 70 11.12 -14.34 -15.35
CA SER A 70 9.97 -14.11 -14.46
C SER A 70 10.40 -14.06 -12.99
N GLU A 71 11.26 -14.97 -12.55
CA GLU A 71 11.83 -14.96 -11.20
C GLU A 71 12.64 -13.69 -10.93
N LEU A 72 13.45 -13.25 -11.90
CA LEU A 72 14.22 -12.01 -11.78
C LEU A 72 13.30 -10.82 -11.62
N ALA A 73 12.25 -10.71 -12.45
CA ALA A 73 11.27 -9.63 -12.38
C ALA A 73 10.52 -9.62 -11.04
N VAL A 74 10.14 -10.80 -10.53
CA VAL A 74 9.49 -10.95 -9.21
C VAL A 74 10.43 -10.52 -8.09
N ARG A 75 11.69 -10.96 -8.10
CA ARG A 75 12.70 -10.56 -7.09
C ARG A 75 12.89 -9.04 -7.05
N GLU A 76 13.00 -8.41 -8.22
CA GLU A 76 13.15 -6.95 -8.31
C GLU A 76 11.90 -6.22 -7.80
N GLN A 77 10.71 -6.70 -8.12
CA GLN A 77 9.46 -6.14 -7.63
C GLN A 77 9.38 -6.23 -6.10
N TYR A 78 9.88 -7.31 -5.50
CA TYR A 78 9.88 -7.49 -4.05
C TYR A 78 11.11 -6.90 -3.33
N ALA A 79 12.10 -6.40 -4.05
CA ALA A 79 13.26 -5.73 -3.44
C ALA A 79 12.95 -4.29 -2.95
N GLY A 80 11.78 -3.75 -3.26
CA GLY A 80 11.35 -2.41 -2.84
C GLY A 80 11.24 -2.30 -1.31
N LYS A 81 11.80 -1.23 -0.74
CA LYS A 81 11.76 -0.96 0.72
C LYS A 81 10.33 -0.79 1.26
N ASP A 82 9.39 -0.48 0.39
CA ASP A 82 7.98 -0.26 0.70
C ASP A 82 7.12 -1.53 0.63
N VAL A 83 7.61 -2.59 -0.02
CA VAL A 83 6.82 -3.82 -0.26
C VAL A 83 6.47 -4.54 1.04
N GLU A 84 7.46 -4.71 1.93
CA GLU A 84 7.21 -5.32 3.25
C GLU A 84 6.25 -4.45 4.07
N LEU A 85 6.44 -3.12 4.07
CA LEU A 85 5.55 -2.18 4.75
C LEU A 85 4.11 -2.29 4.24
N LEU A 86 3.92 -2.48 2.92
CA LEU A 86 2.59 -2.73 2.33
C LEU A 86 1.92 -3.96 2.92
N GLN A 87 2.64 -5.07 3.05
CA GLN A 87 2.08 -6.31 3.63
C GLN A 87 1.78 -6.15 5.11
N MET A 88 2.65 -5.47 5.87
CA MET A 88 2.41 -5.19 7.28
C MET A 88 1.14 -4.37 7.51
N VAL A 89 0.89 -3.34 6.68
CA VAL A 89 -0.32 -2.51 6.77
C VAL A 89 -1.57 -3.32 6.43
N ARG A 90 -1.54 -4.12 5.36
CA ARG A 90 -2.66 -5.00 4.99
C ARG A 90 -2.99 -5.96 6.12
N THR A 91 -1.97 -6.62 6.67
CA THR A 91 -2.14 -7.50 7.82
C THR A 91 -2.73 -6.77 9.02
N LEU A 92 -2.29 -5.53 9.29
CA LEU A 92 -2.81 -4.72 10.39
C LEU A 92 -4.30 -4.40 10.21
N ASP A 93 -4.73 -4.01 9.01
CA ASP A 93 -6.13 -3.68 8.71
C ASP A 93 -7.03 -4.94 8.71
N GLU A 94 -6.50 -6.09 8.30
CA GLU A 94 -7.17 -7.39 8.42
C GLU A 94 -7.31 -7.82 9.89
N MET A 95 -6.26 -7.65 10.71
CA MET A 95 -6.32 -7.91 12.15
C MET A 95 -7.40 -7.06 12.82
N ASP A 96 -7.53 -5.77 12.47
CA ASP A 96 -8.61 -4.91 12.97
C ASP A 96 -9.99 -5.49 12.64
N THR A 97 -10.18 -5.99 11.43
CA THR A 97 -11.44 -6.61 10.99
C THR A 97 -11.75 -7.88 11.75
N VAL A 98 -10.77 -8.77 11.92
CA VAL A 98 -10.91 -10.04 12.63
C VAL A 98 -11.18 -9.81 14.12
N ILE A 99 -10.44 -8.91 14.77
CA ILE A 99 -10.64 -8.56 16.19
C ILE A 99 -12.05 -8.03 16.41
N ASN A 100 -12.55 -7.15 15.54
CA ASN A 100 -13.90 -6.60 15.66
C ASN A 100 -14.95 -7.70 15.46
N LEU A 101 -14.81 -8.53 14.43
CA LEU A 101 -15.73 -9.65 14.17
C LEU A 101 -15.80 -10.62 15.34
N LEU A 102 -14.65 -11.08 15.84
CA LEU A 102 -14.60 -12.02 16.95
C LEU A 102 -15.13 -11.38 18.25
N SER A 103 -14.84 -10.10 18.48
CA SER A 103 -15.35 -9.38 19.65
C SER A 103 -16.87 -9.28 19.65
N GLU A 104 -17.50 -9.03 18.50
CA GLU A 104 -18.97 -9.04 18.39
C GLU A 104 -19.54 -10.46 18.62
N ARG A 105 -18.91 -11.51 18.07
CA ARG A 105 -19.33 -12.89 18.30
C ARG A 105 -19.24 -13.32 19.77
N VAL A 106 -18.17 -12.93 20.45
CA VAL A 106 -18.04 -13.19 21.91
C VAL A 106 -19.09 -12.40 22.70
N ALA A 107 -19.40 -11.17 22.28
CA ALA A 107 -20.45 -10.39 22.91
C ALA A 107 -21.84 -11.05 22.75
N ASP A 108 -22.17 -11.55 21.56
CA ASP A 108 -23.41 -12.29 21.30
C ASP A 108 -23.47 -13.58 22.15
N TRP A 109 -22.37 -14.33 22.20
CA TRP A 109 -22.28 -15.55 23.03
C TRP A 109 -22.45 -15.25 24.52
N HIS A 110 -21.82 -14.17 25.00
CA HIS A 110 -22.00 -13.71 26.39
C HIS A 110 -23.46 -13.35 26.70
N GLN A 111 -24.17 -12.71 25.78
CA GLN A 111 -25.57 -12.33 25.94
C GLN A 111 -26.48 -13.57 26.05
N ILE A 112 -26.21 -14.63 25.28
CA ILE A 112 -26.99 -15.90 25.39
C ILE A 112 -26.82 -16.51 26.78
N ARG A 113 -25.64 -16.45 27.37
CA ARG A 113 -25.37 -16.96 28.73
C ARG A 113 -25.94 -16.08 29.85
N HIS A 114 -26.12 -14.80 29.55
CA HIS A 114 -26.58 -13.78 30.47
C HIS A 114 -27.71 -12.96 29.84
N PRO A 115 -28.95 -13.52 29.73
CA PRO A 115 -30.05 -12.85 29.00
C PRO A 115 -30.43 -11.47 29.56
N SER A 116 -30.20 -11.25 30.85
CA SER A 116 -30.42 -9.94 31.51
C SER A 116 -29.38 -8.89 31.16
N PHE A 117 -28.25 -9.29 30.52
CA PHE A 117 -27.20 -8.38 30.07
C PHE A 117 -27.58 -7.76 28.73
N SER A 118 -27.50 -6.44 28.64
CA SER A 118 -27.63 -5.75 27.37
C SER A 118 -26.46 -4.77 27.18
N ARG A 119 -25.58 -5.07 26.23
CA ARG A 119 -24.45 -4.20 25.85
C ARG A 119 -24.94 -2.84 25.40
N LYS A 120 -26.02 -2.80 24.63
CA LYS A 120 -26.62 -1.57 24.10
C LYS A 120 -27.06 -0.63 25.21
N TYR A 121 -27.77 -1.14 26.21
CA TYR A 121 -28.22 -0.33 27.36
C TYR A 121 -27.05 0.12 28.24
N ARG A 122 -26.05 -0.74 28.43
CA ARG A 122 -24.88 -0.44 29.25
C ARG A 122 -23.84 0.39 28.48
N ARG A 123 -24.01 0.65 27.19
CA ARG A 123 -23.07 1.36 26.29
C ARG A 123 -21.65 0.82 26.38
N THR A 124 -21.48 -0.46 26.62
CA THR A 124 -20.16 -1.09 26.80
C THR A 124 -19.60 -1.47 25.42
N PRO A 125 -18.45 -0.94 25.00
CA PRO A 125 -17.78 -1.35 23.76
C PRO A 125 -17.43 -2.84 23.79
N ALA A 126 -17.45 -3.51 22.63
CA ALA A 126 -17.22 -4.95 22.54
C ALA A 126 -15.83 -5.35 23.09
N HIS A 127 -14.79 -4.60 22.78
CA HIS A 127 -13.43 -4.86 23.25
C HIS A 127 -13.30 -4.77 24.78
N VAL A 128 -14.03 -3.86 25.44
CA VAL A 128 -14.05 -3.75 26.91
C VAL A 128 -14.73 -4.95 27.53
N LEU A 129 -15.85 -5.40 26.93
CA LEU A 129 -16.54 -6.61 27.36
C LEU A 129 -15.66 -7.84 27.21
N VAL A 130 -15.00 -8.02 26.05
CA VAL A 130 -14.10 -9.14 25.78
C VAL A 130 -12.99 -9.20 26.81
N LYS A 131 -12.33 -8.07 27.09
CA LYS A 131 -11.28 -8.00 28.12
C LYS A 131 -11.80 -8.41 29.49
N SER A 132 -12.99 -7.94 29.89
CA SER A 132 -13.59 -8.32 31.17
C SER A 132 -13.94 -9.81 31.26
N ILE A 133 -14.32 -10.44 30.14
CA ILE A 133 -14.60 -11.88 30.07
C ILE A 133 -13.29 -12.68 30.17
N ALA A 134 -12.25 -12.26 29.48
CA ALA A 134 -10.92 -12.87 29.54
C ALA A 134 -10.39 -12.90 30.98
N ASP A 135 -10.53 -11.80 31.71
CA ASP A 135 -10.05 -11.67 33.08
C ASP A 135 -10.84 -12.53 34.08
N ARG A 136 -12.18 -12.60 33.92
CA ARG A 136 -13.08 -13.25 34.90
C ARG A 136 -13.28 -14.74 34.64
N ASN A 137 -13.18 -15.21 33.39
CA ASN A 137 -13.63 -16.54 33.01
C ASN A 137 -12.55 -17.39 32.33
N ARG A 138 -11.33 -17.34 32.87
CA ARG A 138 -10.12 -17.98 32.31
C ARG A 138 -10.27 -19.48 32.02
N GLY A 139 -11.11 -20.20 32.76
CA GLY A 139 -11.25 -21.65 32.63
C GLY A 139 -12.28 -22.12 31.58
N GLY A 140 -13.20 -21.26 31.15
CA GLY A 140 -14.26 -21.62 30.21
C GLY A 140 -13.91 -21.36 28.75
N ALA A 141 -14.61 -22.01 27.82
CA ALA A 141 -14.39 -21.85 26.38
C ALA A 141 -14.48 -20.37 25.93
N ILE A 142 -15.48 -19.64 26.41
CA ILE A 142 -15.66 -18.22 26.10
C ILE A 142 -14.49 -17.37 26.64
N GLY A 143 -13.97 -17.70 27.83
CA GLY A 143 -12.82 -17.00 28.41
C GLY A 143 -11.54 -17.26 27.64
N LYS A 144 -11.31 -18.48 27.17
CA LYS A 144 -10.17 -18.82 26.32
C LYS A 144 -10.20 -18.03 25.00
N VAL A 145 -11.36 -18.01 24.32
CA VAL A 145 -11.52 -17.24 23.08
C VAL A 145 -11.33 -15.74 23.34
N ALA A 146 -11.89 -15.21 24.42
CA ALA A 146 -11.71 -13.80 24.79
C ALA A 146 -10.23 -13.47 25.09
N GLY A 147 -9.50 -14.39 25.70
CA GLY A 147 -8.07 -14.28 25.93
C GLY A 147 -7.27 -14.18 24.63
N GLU A 148 -7.56 -15.05 23.66
CA GLU A 148 -6.90 -15.00 22.34
C GLU A 148 -7.20 -13.71 21.57
N ILE A 149 -8.42 -13.18 21.66
CA ILE A 149 -8.77 -11.88 21.06
C ILE A 149 -7.93 -10.77 21.71
N THR A 150 -7.73 -10.82 23.03
CA THR A 150 -6.91 -9.83 23.75
C THR A 150 -5.44 -9.93 23.31
N ASN A 151 -4.89 -11.14 23.23
CA ASN A 151 -3.52 -11.38 22.72
C ASN A 151 -3.34 -10.85 21.29
N LEU A 152 -4.34 -11.09 20.42
CA LEU A 152 -4.33 -10.58 19.04
C LEU A 152 -4.38 -9.05 19.01
N ALA A 153 -5.14 -8.41 19.90
CA ALA A 153 -5.20 -6.95 20.00
C ALA A 153 -3.86 -6.35 20.48
N ASP A 154 -3.18 -7.02 21.38
CA ASP A 154 -1.84 -6.62 21.85
C ASP A 154 -0.80 -6.75 20.72
N THR A 155 -0.81 -7.87 20.00
CA THR A 155 0.03 -8.10 18.82
C THR A 155 -0.24 -7.04 17.73
N ARG A 156 -1.51 -6.74 17.47
CA ARG A 156 -1.94 -5.67 16.56
C ARG A 156 -1.37 -4.31 16.97
N THR A 157 -1.37 -4.03 18.26
CA THR A 157 -0.83 -2.76 18.80
C THR A 157 0.69 -2.68 18.62
N ALA A 158 1.40 -3.78 18.85
CA ALA A 158 2.84 -3.87 18.60
C ALA A 158 3.16 -3.68 17.11
N LEU A 159 2.43 -4.38 16.22
CA LEU A 159 2.57 -4.24 14.77
C LEU A 159 2.31 -2.79 14.30
N ALA A 160 1.30 -2.11 14.86
CA ALA A 160 1.00 -0.73 14.49
C ALA A 160 2.15 0.24 14.83
N ARG A 161 2.87 -0.01 15.93
CA ARG A 161 4.07 0.78 16.29
C ARG A 161 5.21 0.51 15.32
N GLU A 162 5.43 -0.75 14.96
CA GLU A 162 6.46 -1.13 13.99
C GLU A 162 6.16 -0.56 12.61
N VAL A 163 4.93 -0.67 12.11
CA VAL A 163 4.46 -0.05 10.86
C VAL A 163 4.74 1.45 10.88
N SER A 164 4.41 2.14 11.98
CA SER A 164 4.67 3.58 12.11
C SER A 164 6.16 3.92 12.03
N GLY A 165 7.01 3.14 12.70
CA GLY A 165 8.47 3.32 12.66
C GLY A 165 9.05 3.08 11.27
N ARG A 166 8.65 1.97 10.61
CA ARG A 166 9.10 1.67 9.24
C ARG A 166 8.62 2.70 8.23
N ALA A 167 7.38 3.20 8.38
CA ALA A 167 6.87 4.26 7.54
C ALA A 167 7.70 5.56 7.65
N CYS A 168 8.17 5.90 8.84
CA CYS A 168 9.08 7.04 9.02
C CYS A 168 10.43 6.84 8.31
N ALA A 169 10.92 5.61 8.20
CA ALA A 169 12.16 5.30 7.48
C ALA A 169 11.96 5.31 5.95
N VAL A 170 10.82 4.80 5.45
CA VAL A 170 10.51 4.71 4.00
C VAL A 170 10.01 6.04 3.44
N MET A 171 9.20 6.76 4.22
CA MET A 171 8.51 8.00 3.82
C MET A 171 8.69 9.09 4.89
N PRO A 172 9.90 9.62 5.09
CA PRO A 172 10.16 10.55 6.18
C PRO A 172 9.34 11.85 6.11
N ASN A 173 9.18 12.45 4.93
CA ASN A 173 8.44 13.71 4.76
C ASN A 173 6.94 13.51 4.89
N THR A 174 6.39 12.47 4.28
CA THR A 174 4.96 12.13 4.38
C THR A 174 4.60 11.78 5.84
N SER A 175 5.42 10.97 6.50
CA SER A 175 5.22 10.56 7.89
C SER A 175 5.32 11.74 8.86
N ALA A 176 6.20 12.69 8.63
CA ALA A 176 6.30 13.91 9.44
C ALA A 176 5.04 14.79 9.34
N LEU A 177 4.38 14.82 8.18
CA LEU A 177 3.16 15.61 7.99
C LEU A 177 1.91 14.99 8.62
N ILE A 178 1.74 13.66 8.51
CA ILE A 178 0.47 13.01 8.88
C ILE A 178 0.60 11.87 9.91
N GLY A 179 1.82 11.58 10.35
CA GLY A 179 2.13 10.46 11.22
C GLY A 179 2.34 9.15 10.44
N GLY A 180 3.27 8.31 10.94
CA GLY A 180 3.73 7.12 10.22
C GLY A 180 2.62 6.13 9.89
N LEU A 181 1.67 5.87 10.80
CA LEU A 181 0.58 4.93 10.55
C LEU A 181 -0.36 5.38 9.43
N VAL A 182 -0.72 6.67 9.40
CA VAL A 182 -1.60 7.22 8.34
C VAL A 182 -0.85 7.26 7.01
N ALA A 183 0.44 7.60 7.03
CA ALA A 183 1.31 7.56 5.86
C ALA A 183 1.41 6.14 5.28
N ALA A 184 1.59 5.12 6.13
CA ALA A 184 1.61 3.71 5.73
C ALA A 184 0.29 3.26 5.09
N ARG A 185 -0.85 3.68 5.63
CA ARG A 185 -2.16 3.41 5.03
C ARG A 185 -2.33 4.10 3.67
N LEU A 186 -1.86 5.35 3.51
CA LEU A 186 -1.85 6.00 2.19
C LEU A 186 -1.02 5.21 1.19
N LEU A 187 0.17 4.75 1.59
CA LEU A 187 1.04 3.90 0.78
C LEU A 187 0.31 2.63 0.33
N SER A 188 -0.34 1.92 1.27
CA SER A 188 -1.06 0.68 1.00
C SER A 188 -2.20 0.87 -0.01
N HIS A 189 -2.98 1.93 0.14
CA HIS A 189 -4.08 2.24 -0.79
C HIS A 189 -3.61 2.75 -2.14
N ALA A 190 -2.44 3.35 -2.23
CA ALA A 190 -1.82 3.78 -3.49
C ALA A 190 -1.21 2.61 -4.27
N GLY A 191 -0.84 1.52 -3.60
CA GLY A 191 -0.18 0.36 -4.20
C GLY A 191 1.35 0.37 -4.10
N GLY A 192 1.96 1.45 -3.56
CA GLY A 192 3.40 1.61 -3.37
C GLY A 192 3.84 3.06 -3.38
N LEU A 193 5.10 3.30 -3.03
CA LEU A 193 5.65 4.65 -2.96
C LEU A 193 5.78 5.31 -4.34
N LYS A 194 6.11 4.51 -5.35
CA LYS A 194 6.17 4.95 -6.76
C LYS A 194 4.82 5.49 -7.22
N ASP A 195 3.74 4.74 -6.98
CA ASP A 195 2.40 5.12 -7.41
C ASP A 195 1.88 6.31 -6.58
N LEU A 196 2.11 6.32 -5.27
CA LEU A 196 1.77 7.45 -4.41
C LEU A 196 2.45 8.75 -4.87
N SER A 197 3.72 8.69 -5.29
CA SER A 197 4.47 9.86 -5.78
C SER A 197 3.92 10.45 -7.08
N ARG A 198 3.22 9.65 -7.88
CA ARG A 198 2.60 10.07 -9.14
C ARG A 198 1.20 10.62 -8.97
N MET A 199 0.56 10.35 -7.84
CA MET A 199 -0.80 10.80 -7.59
C MET A 199 -0.90 12.32 -7.45
N PRO A 200 -1.91 12.96 -8.08
CA PRO A 200 -2.23 14.36 -7.81
C PRO A 200 -2.86 14.50 -6.42
N GLY A 201 -2.74 15.69 -5.82
CA GLY A 201 -3.32 15.97 -4.51
C GLY A 201 -4.83 15.69 -4.43
N SER A 202 -5.57 15.89 -5.52
CA SER A 202 -7.01 15.56 -5.59
C SER A 202 -7.29 14.07 -5.40
N ALA A 203 -6.46 13.18 -5.95
CA ALA A 203 -6.58 11.74 -5.76
C ALA A 203 -6.21 11.35 -4.33
N ILE A 204 -5.12 11.90 -3.78
CA ILE A 204 -4.71 11.66 -2.39
C ILE A 204 -5.79 12.14 -1.39
N GLN A 205 -6.50 13.24 -1.70
CA GLN A 205 -7.56 13.76 -0.85
C GLN A 205 -8.66 12.73 -0.58
N VAL A 206 -9.06 11.98 -1.58
CA VAL A 206 -10.17 11.01 -1.51
C VAL A 206 -9.71 9.54 -1.46
N LEU A 207 -8.40 9.31 -1.41
CA LEU A 207 -7.82 7.97 -1.35
C LEU A 207 -8.40 7.20 -0.15
N GLY A 208 -8.90 5.98 -0.40
CA GLY A 208 -9.59 5.16 0.59
C GLY A 208 -11.08 5.44 0.75
N ALA A 209 -11.64 6.46 0.09
CA ALA A 209 -13.09 6.74 0.10
C ALA A 209 -13.82 6.07 -1.07
N ARG A 210 -13.46 4.84 -1.44
CA ARG A 210 -13.96 4.11 -2.62
C ARG A 210 -15.49 4.11 -2.71
N THR A 211 -16.17 3.64 -1.66
CA THR A 211 -17.64 3.51 -1.65
C THR A 211 -18.33 4.85 -1.88
N ALA A 212 -17.86 5.91 -1.20
CA ALA A 212 -18.44 7.25 -1.37
C ALA A 212 -18.15 7.84 -2.75
N LEU A 213 -16.96 7.56 -3.32
CA LEU A 213 -16.60 7.99 -4.67
C LEU A 213 -17.44 7.29 -5.73
N PHE A 214 -17.63 5.97 -5.62
CA PHE A 214 -18.51 5.22 -6.52
C PHE A 214 -19.96 5.65 -6.43
N ALA A 215 -20.47 5.89 -5.20
CA ALA A 215 -21.81 6.44 -5.02
C ALA A 215 -21.95 7.81 -5.70
N HIS A 216 -20.96 8.69 -5.58
CA HIS A 216 -20.95 9.98 -6.28
C HIS A 216 -21.04 9.81 -7.79
N LEU A 217 -20.23 8.92 -8.36
CA LEU A 217 -20.18 8.70 -9.82
C LEU A 217 -21.46 8.05 -10.36
N GLN A 218 -22.10 7.16 -9.60
CA GLN A 218 -23.28 6.41 -10.05
C GLN A 218 -24.61 7.11 -9.74
N THR A 219 -24.71 7.77 -8.58
CA THR A 219 -26.00 8.29 -8.07
C THR A 219 -26.01 9.81 -7.91
N HIS A 220 -24.97 10.52 -8.38
CA HIS A 220 -24.79 11.96 -8.15
C HIS A 220 -24.82 12.38 -6.66
N ALA A 221 -24.55 11.43 -5.75
CA ALA A 221 -24.37 11.75 -4.32
C ALA A 221 -23.24 12.81 -4.13
N PRO A 222 -23.22 13.59 -3.05
CA PRO A 222 -22.17 14.56 -2.81
C PRO A 222 -20.77 13.95 -2.87
N SER A 223 -19.84 14.63 -3.53
CA SER A 223 -18.44 14.17 -3.65
C SER A 223 -17.79 14.01 -2.27
N PRO A 224 -17.01 12.94 -2.03
CA PRO A 224 -16.30 12.75 -0.77
C PRO A 224 -15.30 13.89 -0.53
N LYS A 225 -15.37 14.51 0.66
CA LYS A 225 -14.50 15.63 1.03
C LYS A 225 -13.09 15.16 1.44
N HIS A 226 -12.95 13.93 1.86
CA HIS A 226 -11.71 13.33 2.37
C HIS A 226 -11.82 11.79 2.37
N GLY A 227 -10.68 11.11 2.32
CA GLY A 227 -10.54 9.66 2.51
C GLY A 227 -9.75 9.35 3.78
N ILE A 228 -8.69 8.53 3.66
CA ILE A 228 -7.81 8.10 4.77
C ILE A 228 -7.23 9.30 5.54
N ILE A 229 -6.92 10.41 4.87
CA ILE A 229 -6.39 11.62 5.50
C ILE A 229 -7.30 12.19 6.60
N PHE A 230 -8.57 11.75 6.67
CA PHE A 230 -9.46 12.08 7.78
C PHE A 230 -8.96 11.57 9.14
N GLN A 231 -8.16 10.51 9.16
CA GLN A 231 -7.56 9.99 10.39
C GLN A 231 -6.51 10.95 10.98
N HIS A 232 -6.04 11.93 10.19
CA HIS A 232 -5.14 12.94 10.68
C HIS A 232 -5.87 13.98 11.53
N ARG A 233 -5.31 14.28 12.72
CA ARG A 233 -5.89 15.15 13.75
C ARG A 233 -6.42 16.49 13.20
N ARG A 234 -5.70 17.12 12.28
CA ARG A 234 -6.08 18.43 11.73
C ARG A 234 -7.31 18.37 10.84
N VAL A 235 -7.50 17.31 10.11
CA VAL A 235 -8.70 17.10 9.27
C VAL A 235 -9.88 16.67 10.14
N HIS A 236 -9.63 15.73 11.07
CA HIS A 236 -10.65 15.21 11.97
C HIS A 236 -11.26 16.31 12.84
N ASN A 237 -10.43 17.15 13.47
CA ASN A 237 -10.84 18.20 14.40
C ASN A 237 -11.31 19.48 13.69
N ALA A 238 -11.11 19.60 12.37
CA ALA A 238 -11.56 20.78 11.63
C ALA A 238 -13.10 20.88 11.64
N PRO A 239 -13.67 22.08 11.79
CA PRO A 239 -15.09 22.32 11.64
C PRO A 239 -15.61 21.78 10.31
N ARG A 240 -16.85 21.24 10.31
CA ARG A 240 -17.43 20.57 9.12
C ARG A 240 -17.42 21.45 7.86
N ALA A 241 -17.59 22.77 8.02
CA ALA A 241 -17.60 23.74 6.92
C ALA A 241 -16.23 23.88 6.24
N VAL A 242 -15.13 23.91 7.01
CA VAL A 242 -13.77 24.12 6.48
C VAL A 242 -12.98 22.82 6.29
N ARG A 243 -13.48 21.70 6.78
CA ARG A 243 -12.80 20.39 6.72
C ARG A 243 -12.33 20.01 5.32
N GLY A 244 -13.16 20.25 4.29
CA GLY A 244 -12.80 19.99 2.91
C GLY A 244 -11.64 20.86 2.40
N LYS A 245 -11.57 22.13 2.84
CA LYS A 245 -10.46 23.04 2.51
C LYS A 245 -9.16 22.57 3.15
N VAL A 246 -9.20 22.21 4.45
CA VAL A 246 -8.04 21.65 5.19
C VAL A 246 -7.55 20.35 4.54
N ALA A 247 -8.48 19.44 4.21
CA ALA A 247 -8.15 18.18 3.54
C ALA A 247 -7.47 18.41 2.17
N ARG A 248 -7.94 19.38 1.38
CA ARG A 248 -7.37 19.71 0.07
C ARG A 248 -5.95 20.25 0.18
N VAL A 249 -5.70 21.16 1.12
CA VAL A 249 -4.35 21.73 1.31
C VAL A 249 -3.40 20.65 1.83
N LEU A 250 -3.81 19.88 2.82
CA LEU A 250 -3.01 18.75 3.31
C LEU A 250 -2.68 17.78 2.19
N ALA A 251 -3.65 17.36 1.37
CA ALA A 251 -3.44 16.45 0.26
C ALA A 251 -2.46 17.02 -0.79
N GLY A 252 -2.52 18.31 -1.09
CA GLY A 252 -1.54 18.98 -1.97
C GLY A 252 -0.12 18.93 -1.42
N LYS A 253 0.04 19.15 -0.09
CA LYS A 253 1.36 19.03 0.55
C LYS A 253 1.85 17.57 0.61
N LEU A 254 0.95 16.60 0.81
CA LEU A 254 1.26 15.18 0.77
C LEU A 254 1.72 14.71 -0.62
N ALA A 255 1.14 15.25 -1.70
CA ALA A 255 1.61 14.95 -3.05
C ALA A 255 3.07 15.39 -3.28
N ILE A 256 3.48 16.51 -2.70
CA ILE A 256 4.86 16.98 -2.75
C ILE A 256 5.76 16.12 -1.84
N ALA A 257 5.30 15.85 -0.61
CA ALA A 257 6.02 15.01 0.35
C ALA A 257 6.32 13.61 -0.23
N ALA A 258 5.33 12.96 -0.83
CA ALA A 258 5.50 11.64 -1.46
C ALA A 258 6.52 11.66 -2.60
N ARG A 259 6.59 12.72 -3.39
CA ARG A 259 7.64 12.90 -4.41
C ARG A 259 9.01 13.08 -3.79
N LEU A 260 9.14 13.88 -2.73
CA LEU A 260 10.39 14.03 -1.99
C LEU A 260 10.85 12.70 -1.40
N ASP A 261 9.93 11.92 -0.85
CA ASP A 261 10.23 10.60 -0.29
C ASP A 261 10.69 9.62 -1.38
N TYR A 262 10.03 9.61 -2.55
CA TYR A 262 10.39 8.71 -3.64
C TYR A 262 11.72 9.07 -4.31
N TYR A 263 11.94 10.37 -4.63
CA TYR A 263 13.11 10.79 -5.41
C TYR A 263 14.34 11.13 -4.56
N ARG A 264 14.16 11.61 -3.33
CA ARG A 264 15.25 11.98 -2.42
C ARG A 264 15.44 10.99 -1.28
N GLY A 265 14.35 10.46 -0.72
CA GLY A 265 14.38 9.52 0.40
C GLY A 265 14.89 10.11 1.73
N SER A 266 15.07 11.42 1.81
CA SER A 266 15.55 12.13 3.00
C SER A 266 14.57 13.19 3.47
N LEU A 267 14.57 13.46 4.77
CA LEU A 267 13.74 14.50 5.36
C LEU A 267 14.17 15.89 4.87
N VAL A 268 13.18 16.72 4.53
CA VAL A 268 13.39 18.11 4.06
C VAL A 268 12.68 19.08 5.03
N PRO A 269 13.39 19.57 6.07
CA PRO A 269 12.78 20.40 7.13
C PRO A 269 12.13 21.67 6.59
N GLU A 270 12.79 22.39 5.69
CA GLU A 270 12.27 23.62 5.10
C GLU A 270 10.92 23.46 4.40
N PHE A 271 10.72 22.31 3.74
CA PHE A 271 9.44 21.98 3.13
C PHE A 271 8.37 21.71 4.21
N LEU A 272 8.73 21.01 5.26
CA LEU A 272 7.80 20.67 6.35
C LEU A 272 7.31 21.90 7.08
N ASP A 273 8.20 22.85 7.39
CA ASP A 273 7.84 24.10 8.05
C ASP A 273 6.86 24.93 7.19
N LYS A 274 7.17 25.09 5.90
CA LYS A 274 6.29 25.78 4.95
C LYS A 274 4.94 25.07 4.78
N ALA A 275 4.95 23.74 4.76
CA ALA A 275 3.74 22.95 4.65
C ALA A 275 2.86 23.09 5.90
N GLN A 276 3.48 23.04 7.09
CA GLN A 276 2.81 23.17 8.37
C GLN A 276 2.13 24.54 8.50
N VAL A 277 2.85 25.64 8.23
CA VAL A 277 2.29 27.00 8.21
C VAL A 277 1.10 27.11 7.26
N SER A 278 1.19 26.51 6.07
CA SER A 278 0.10 26.54 5.09
C SER A 278 -1.15 25.80 5.57
N ILE A 279 -0.98 24.67 6.29
CA ILE A 279 -2.08 23.88 6.86
C ILE A 279 -2.73 24.61 8.04
N ASP A 280 -1.92 25.24 8.88
CA ASP A 280 -2.38 25.96 10.08
C ASP A 280 -3.19 27.19 9.73
N ARG A 281 -2.76 27.95 8.72
CA ARG A 281 -3.44 29.16 8.26
C ARG A 281 -4.90 28.91 7.91
N ILE A 282 -5.23 27.78 7.28
CA ILE A 282 -6.62 27.47 6.87
C ILE A 282 -7.46 26.99 8.05
N GLY A 283 -6.83 26.33 9.03
CA GLY A 283 -7.53 25.85 10.24
C GLY A 283 -7.97 26.98 11.17
N THR A 284 -7.36 28.17 11.05
CA THR A 284 -7.63 29.35 11.87
C THR A 284 -8.51 30.42 11.18
N GLU A 285 -8.74 30.30 9.87
CA GLU A 285 -9.67 31.20 9.19
C GLU A 285 -11.12 31.00 9.71
N PRO A 286 -11.79 32.04 10.28
CA PRO A 286 -13.21 31.94 10.60
C PRO A 286 -13.96 31.63 9.30
N ALA A 287 -14.98 30.76 9.41
CA ALA A 287 -15.87 30.44 8.29
C ALA A 287 -16.40 31.76 7.67
N GLY A 288 -15.72 32.21 6.62
CA GLY A 288 -16.09 33.45 5.92
C GLY A 288 -17.51 33.28 5.41
N LYS A 289 -18.30 34.32 5.62
CA LYS A 289 -19.65 34.52 5.13
C LYS A 289 -19.73 34.01 3.68
N GLU A 290 -20.53 32.99 3.46
CA GLU A 290 -21.00 32.69 2.11
C GLU A 290 -21.65 33.95 1.57
N ASN A 291 -21.13 34.45 0.45
CA ASN A 291 -21.77 35.53 -0.28
C ASN A 291 -23.21 35.13 -0.59
N GLU A 292 -24.15 35.74 0.11
CA GLU A 292 -25.47 35.98 -0.41
C GLU A 292 -25.29 36.88 -1.64
N SER A 293 -25.32 36.32 -2.81
CA SER A 293 -25.65 37.04 -4.04
C SER A 293 -26.00 36.04 -5.15
N GLN A 294 -27.30 36.02 -5.40
CA GLN A 294 -28.01 35.66 -6.64
C GLN A 294 -28.04 34.23 -7.07
#